data_137b63015305e077e6317244414a34bf
#
_entry.id   137b63015305e077e6317244414a34bf
#
_cell.length_a   1.000
_cell.length_b   1.000
_cell.length_c   1.000
_cell.angle_alpha   90.00
_cell.angle_beta   90.00
_cell.angle_gamma   90.00
#
_symmetry.space_group_name_H-M   'P 1'
#
loop_
_entity.id
_entity.type
_entity.pdbx_description
1 polymer ?
#
loop_
_entity_poly.entity_id
_entity_poly.type
_entity_poly.pdbx_seq_one_letter_code
_entity_poly.pdbx_strand_id
1 'polypeptide(L)'
;PIPREDFERALRLSDELDFPLALELDAGIFVNRVTADVERVARQVDHPVPEATDLRALFDRTECCQMCFYCDADREPRIMAEFPGLTANRWNPLFADINVRGVDKASGMAAMAARCGFALAEVMAFGDGGNDISMLRHAGIGVAMGNANNDVKAASNYTTTSVDEDGIANALKYFGIVGNPS
;
A
#
# COMPACT_ATOMS: atom_id res chain seq x y z
N PRO A 1 3.70 -4.90 12.70
CA PRO A 1 4.80 -3.97 12.48
C PRO A 1 6.04 -4.66 11.92
N ILE A 2 6.91 -3.90 11.26
CA ILE A 2 8.21 -4.34 10.75
C ILE A 2 9.09 -4.78 11.94
N PRO A 3 9.72 -5.97 11.90
CA PRO A 3 10.65 -6.39 12.93
C PRO A 3 11.87 -5.47 13.02
N ARG A 4 12.35 -5.18 14.24
CA ARG A 4 13.53 -4.33 14.44
C ARG A 4 14.76 -4.84 13.70
N GLU A 5 15.01 -6.13 13.69
CA GLU A 5 16.15 -6.72 13.00
C GLU A 5 16.12 -6.46 11.49
N ASP A 6 14.92 -6.48 10.88
CA ASP A 6 14.75 -6.18 9.47
C ASP A 6 14.92 -4.69 9.19
N PHE A 7 14.41 -3.81 10.06
CA PHE A 7 14.68 -2.37 9.96
C PHE A 7 16.16 -2.04 10.05
N GLU A 8 16.89 -2.58 11.03
CA GLU A 8 18.32 -2.34 11.19
C GLU A 8 19.13 -2.88 10.00
N ARG A 9 18.70 -4.02 9.43
CA ARG A 9 19.27 -4.56 8.19
C ARG A 9 19.01 -3.65 7.01
N ALA A 10 17.76 -3.15 6.86
CA ALA A 10 17.39 -2.22 5.80
C ALA A 10 18.21 -0.93 5.86
N LEU A 11 18.40 -0.39 7.06
CA LEU A 11 19.19 0.83 7.25
C LEU A 11 20.66 0.65 6.83
N ARG A 12 21.27 -0.49 7.20
CA ARG A 12 22.65 -0.81 6.75
C ARG A 12 22.73 -0.98 5.23
N LEU A 13 21.81 -1.76 4.65
CA LEU A 13 21.80 -1.99 3.19
C LEU A 13 21.52 -0.72 2.40
N SER A 14 20.69 0.18 2.94
CA SER A 14 20.47 1.50 2.36
C SER A 14 21.76 2.28 2.18
N ASP A 15 22.68 2.21 3.15
CA ASP A 15 23.98 2.86 3.08
C ASP A 15 24.96 2.10 2.17
N GLU A 16 25.04 0.76 2.30
CA GLU A 16 25.97 -0.09 1.55
C GLU A 16 25.66 -0.13 0.05
N LEU A 17 24.38 -0.15 -0.31
CA LEU A 17 23.91 -0.27 -1.67
C LEU A 17 23.41 1.07 -2.26
N ASP A 18 23.54 2.16 -1.52
CA ASP A 18 23.19 3.52 -1.92
C ASP A 18 21.75 3.64 -2.46
N PHE A 19 20.77 3.38 -1.61
CA PHE A 19 19.37 3.69 -1.88
C PHE A 19 18.70 4.38 -0.67
N PRO A 20 17.84 5.41 -0.85
CA PRO A 20 17.09 5.99 0.24
C PRO A 20 16.12 4.99 0.85
N LEU A 21 16.05 4.98 2.19
CA LEU A 21 15.07 4.26 2.98
C LEU A 21 14.07 5.25 3.55
N ALA A 22 12.77 4.96 3.45
CA ALA A 22 11.74 5.69 4.16
C ALA A 22 10.98 4.81 5.14
N LEU A 23 10.45 5.44 6.18
CA LEU A 23 9.40 4.89 7.06
C LEU A 23 8.10 5.62 6.75
N GLU A 24 7.04 4.85 6.56
CA GLU A 24 5.68 5.35 6.43
C GLU A 24 4.96 5.15 7.77
N LEU A 25 4.65 6.25 8.43
CA LEU A 25 4.11 6.31 9.78
C LEU A 25 2.81 7.13 9.79
N ASP A 26 2.02 7.03 10.85
CA ASP A 26 0.81 7.85 11.02
C ASP A 26 1.08 9.36 10.93
N ALA A 27 2.28 9.80 11.32
CA ALA A 27 2.71 11.19 11.27
C ALA A 27 3.18 11.65 9.87
N GLY A 28 3.32 10.74 8.90
CA GLY A 28 3.81 11.02 7.56
C GLY A 28 4.96 10.13 7.13
N ILE A 29 5.61 10.52 6.02
CA ILE A 29 6.74 9.80 5.42
C ILE A 29 8.05 10.49 5.82
N PHE A 30 9.01 9.72 6.31
CA PHE A 30 10.33 10.20 6.73
C PHE A 30 11.41 9.38 6.04
N VAL A 31 12.46 10.03 5.55
CA VAL A 31 13.56 9.38 4.83
C VAL A 31 14.88 9.53 5.56
N ASN A 32 15.80 8.59 5.39
CA ASN A 32 17.17 8.76 5.90
C ASN A 32 17.95 9.82 5.11
N ARG A 33 17.63 10.04 3.83
CA ARG A 33 18.22 11.09 2.98
C ARG A 33 17.29 11.45 1.82
N VAL A 34 17.29 12.71 1.45
CA VAL A 34 16.57 13.21 0.27
C VAL A 34 17.48 13.10 -0.95
N THR A 35 16.97 12.50 -2.02
CA THR A 35 17.63 12.42 -3.34
C THR A 35 16.69 12.92 -4.43
N ALA A 36 17.21 13.08 -5.65
CA ALA A 36 16.42 13.48 -6.80
C ALA A 36 15.23 12.53 -7.07
N ASP A 37 15.38 11.23 -6.78
CA ASP A 37 14.30 10.25 -6.95
C ASP A 37 13.24 10.40 -5.87
N VAL A 38 13.60 10.65 -4.61
CA VAL A 38 12.67 10.99 -3.53
C VAL A 38 11.84 12.22 -3.88
N GLU A 39 12.50 13.30 -4.33
CA GLU A 39 11.81 14.52 -4.78
C GLU A 39 10.90 14.28 -5.99
N ARG A 40 11.35 13.44 -6.94
CA ARG A 40 10.56 13.09 -8.13
C ARG A 40 9.29 12.34 -7.75
N VAL A 41 9.40 11.35 -6.87
CA VAL A 41 8.25 10.58 -6.38
C VAL A 41 7.29 11.52 -5.65
N ALA A 42 7.77 12.35 -4.72
CA ALA A 42 6.93 13.30 -3.99
C ALA A 42 6.10 14.16 -4.94
N ARG A 43 6.72 14.70 -6.01
CA ARG A 43 6.01 15.46 -7.05
C ARG A 43 4.99 14.63 -7.85
N GLN A 44 5.30 13.35 -8.14
CA GLN A 44 4.39 12.46 -8.90
C GLN A 44 3.12 12.13 -8.13
N VAL A 45 3.21 12.02 -6.80
CA VAL A 45 2.08 11.68 -5.94
C VAL A 45 1.44 12.89 -5.25
N ASP A 46 1.82 14.10 -5.68
CA ASP A 46 1.34 15.38 -5.11
C ASP A 46 1.49 15.44 -3.59
N HIS A 47 2.64 14.98 -3.09
CA HIS A 47 2.96 14.96 -1.66
C HIS A 47 4.15 15.88 -1.36
N PRO A 48 4.23 16.52 -0.19
CA PRO A 48 5.43 17.24 0.24
C PRO A 48 6.66 16.34 0.20
N VAL A 49 7.82 16.91 -0.14
CA VAL A 49 9.09 16.17 -0.07
C VAL A 49 9.31 15.70 1.37
N PRO A 50 9.53 14.39 1.60
CA PRO A 50 9.75 13.87 2.96
C PRO A 50 10.94 14.51 3.63
N GLU A 51 10.86 14.71 4.95
CA GLU A 51 11.96 15.25 5.73
C GLU A 51 13.06 14.21 5.97
N ALA A 52 14.32 14.60 5.73
CA ALA A 52 15.47 13.78 6.11
C ALA A 52 15.61 13.75 7.64
N THR A 53 15.55 12.55 8.22
CA THR A 53 15.42 12.37 9.66
C THR A 53 16.25 11.16 10.13
N ASP A 54 16.62 11.17 11.41
CA ASP A 54 17.16 9.96 12.05
C ASP A 54 16.04 8.90 12.20
N LEU A 55 15.99 7.98 11.22
CA LEU A 55 14.98 6.94 11.18
C LEU A 55 15.06 5.98 12.38
N ARG A 56 16.26 5.81 12.99
CA ARG A 56 16.43 4.94 14.16
C ARG A 56 15.75 5.55 15.37
N ALA A 57 15.92 6.86 15.59
CA ALA A 57 15.26 7.58 16.67
C ALA A 57 13.72 7.61 16.50
N LEU A 58 13.21 7.62 15.27
CA LEU A 58 11.78 7.50 14.98
C LEU A 58 11.27 6.08 15.24
N PHE A 59 11.95 5.07 14.72
CA PHE A 59 11.55 3.66 14.86
C PHE A 59 11.48 3.22 16.33
N ASP A 60 12.32 3.82 17.21
CA ASP A 60 12.30 3.56 18.66
C ASP A 60 11.04 4.05 19.37
N ARG A 61 10.29 4.98 18.77
CA ARG A 61 9.15 5.68 19.39
C ARG A 61 7.82 5.38 18.74
N THR A 62 7.83 4.73 17.58
CA THR A 62 6.62 4.52 16.77
C THR A 62 6.54 3.07 16.27
N GLU A 63 5.33 2.59 16.04
CA GLU A 63 5.15 1.36 15.27
C GLU A 63 5.27 1.68 13.77
N CYS A 64 6.15 0.96 13.08
CA CYS A 64 6.31 1.04 11.64
C CYS A 64 5.72 -0.21 10.99
N CYS A 65 4.73 -0.06 10.14
CA CYS A 65 4.11 -1.16 9.41
C CYS A 65 4.57 -1.24 7.96
N GLN A 66 5.18 -0.18 7.43
CA GLN A 66 5.66 -0.09 6.05
C GLN A 66 6.95 0.70 5.98
N MET A 67 7.91 0.16 5.23
CA MET A 67 9.09 0.89 4.74
C MET A 67 8.95 1.12 3.25
N CYS A 68 9.68 2.11 2.70
CA CYS A 68 9.83 2.28 1.26
C CYS A 68 11.31 2.23 0.90
N PHE A 69 11.66 1.38 -0.07
CA PHE A 69 13.02 1.32 -0.63
C PHE A 69 13.02 2.06 -1.97
N TYR A 70 13.74 3.18 -2.04
CA TYR A 70 13.90 3.94 -3.28
C TYR A 70 14.99 3.30 -4.14
N CYS A 71 14.62 2.25 -4.84
CA CYS A 71 15.46 1.53 -5.77
C CYS A 71 14.67 1.15 -7.02
N ASP A 72 15.36 0.87 -8.13
CA ASP A 72 14.76 0.35 -9.34
C ASP A 72 14.39 -1.14 -9.23
N ALA A 73 13.64 -1.64 -10.22
CA ALA A 73 13.19 -3.02 -10.25
C ALA A 73 14.34 -4.03 -10.43
N ASP A 74 15.46 -3.63 -11.03
CA ASP A 74 16.60 -4.53 -11.28
C ASP A 74 17.37 -4.80 -9.97
N ARG A 75 17.41 -3.84 -9.06
CA ARG A 75 18.09 -3.94 -7.76
C ARG A 75 17.23 -4.62 -6.70
N GLU A 76 15.90 -4.51 -6.80
CA GLU A 76 14.95 -5.01 -5.80
C GLU A 76 15.15 -6.48 -5.44
N PRO A 77 15.28 -7.45 -6.39
CA PRO A 77 15.42 -8.87 -6.03
C PRO A 77 16.66 -9.14 -5.18
N ARG A 78 17.76 -8.45 -5.47
CA ARG A 78 19.01 -8.58 -4.68
C ARG A 78 18.83 -8.05 -3.27
N ILE A 79 18.17 -6.91 -3.11
CA ILE A 79 17.90 -6.32 -1.79
C ILE A 79 16.95 -7.21 -1.01
N MET A 80 15.86 -7.64 -1.64
CA MET A 80 14.81 -8.45 -1.00
C MET A 80 15.24 -9.86 -0.62
N ALA A 81 16.32 -10.40 -1.23
CA ALA A 81 16.90 -11.68 -0.83
C ALA A 81 17.38 -11.68 0.64
N GLU A 82 17.69 -10.51 1.21
CA GLU A 82 18.07 -10.34 2.61
C GLU A 82 16.87 -10.31 3.58
N PHE A 83 15.63 -10.28 3.05
CA PHE A 83 14.40 -10.10 3.83
C PHE A 83 13.37 -11.21 3.58
N PRO A 84 13.63 -12.47 3.99
CA PRO A 84 12.70 -13.58 3.73
C PRO A 84 11.33 -13.40 4.40
N GLY A 85 11.25 -12.61 5.48
CA GLY A 85 10.02 -12.28 6.21
C GLY A 85 9.23 -11.10 5.65
N LEU A 86 9.79 -10.38 4.67
CA LEU A 86 9.15 -9.21 4.07
C LEU A 86 8.73 -9.49 2.61
N THR A 87 7.92 -8.59 2.07
CA THR A 87 7.51 -8.57 0.66
C THR A 87 7.62 -7.16 0.12
N ALA A 88 8.01 -7.03 -1.15
CA ALA A 88 8.01 -5.78 -1.89
C ALA A 88 6.76 -5.70 -2.77
N ASN A 89 6.10 -4.55 -2.76
CA ASN A 89 4.98 -4.21 -3.62
C ASN A 89 5.36 -2.97 -4.43
N ARG A 90 5.58 -3.17 -5.74
CA ARG A 90 6.01 -2.09 -6.63
C ARG A 90 4.87 -1.62 -7.50
N TRP A 91 4.55 -0.33 -7.41
CA TRP A 91 3.60 0.36 -8.28
C TRP A 91 4.22 1.60 -8.94
N ASN A 92 5.47 1.94 -8.59
CA ASN A 92 6.23 3.04 -9.16
C ASN A 92 7.62 2.52 -9.57
N PRO A 93 8.20 2.93 -10.71
CA PRO A 93 9.52 2.45 -11.13
C PRO A 93 10.67 2.85 -10.20
N LEU A 94 10.50 3.88 -9.35
CA LEU A 94 11.56 4.45 -8.51
C LEU A 94 11.58 3.89 -7.08
N PHE A 95 10.52 3.22 -6.61
CA PHE A 95 10.48 2.66 -5.26
C PHE A 95 9.58 1.42 -5.16
N ALA A 96 9.73 0.72 -4.07
CA ALA A 96 8.85 -0.35 -3.64
C ALA A 96 8.44 -0.17 -2.18
N ASP A 97 7.16 -0.45 -1.89
CA ASP A 97 6.63 -0.57 -0.54
C ASP A 97 7.01 -1.91 0.04
N ILE A 98 7.55 -1.91 1.26
CA ILE A 98 8.05 -3.09 1.95
C ILE A 98 7.21 -3.35 3.18
N ASN A 99 6.53 -4.49 3.18
CA ASN A 99 5.63 -4.90 4.26
C ASN A 99 6.02 -6.29 4.79
N VAL A 100 5.52 -6.63 5.97
CA VAL A 100 5.64 -8.00 6.50
C VAL A 100 4.89 -8.95 5.57
N ARG A 101 5.54 -10.08 5.23
CA ARG A 101 4.95 -11.09 4.36
C ARG A 101 3.62 -11.61 4.91
N GLY A 102 2.61 -11.71 4.05
CA GLY A 102 1.25 -12.13 4.42
C GLY A 102 0.38 -11.01 5.01
N VAL A 103 0.92 -9.78 5.12
CA VAL A 103 0.14 -8.58 5.42
C VAL A 103 -0.19 -7.90 4.09
N ASP A 104 -1.47 -7.88 3.75
CA ASP A 104 -2.01 -7.25 2.55
C ASP A 104 -3.38 -6.61 2.85
N LYS A 105 -3.98 -5.97 1.85
CA LYS A 105 -5.29 -5.33 2.02
C LYS A 105 -6.41 -6.34 2.40
N ALA A 106 -6.30 -7.60 1.98
CA ALA A 106 -7.28 -8.62 2.36
C ALA A 106 -7.16 -9.00 3.83
N SER A 107 -5.95 -9.22 4.32
CA SER A 107 -5.71 -9.52 5.74
C SER A 107 -6.10 -8.34 6.65
N GLY A 108 -5.82 -7.10 6.22
CA GLY A 108 -6.25 -5.89 6.91
C GLY A 108 -7.77 -5.76 6.97
N MET A 109 -8.45 -5.98 5.85
CA MET A 109 -9.92 -6.00 5.77
C MET A 109 -10.52 -7.08 6.68
N ALA A 110 -9.96 -8.30 6.66
CA ALA A 110 -10.43 -9.40 7.51
C ALA A 110 -10.26 -9.09 9.01
N ALA A 111 -9.12 -8.52 9.40
CA ALA A 111 -8.89 -8.10 10.77
C ALA A 111 -9.87 -7.00 11.23
N MET A 112 -10.14 -6.02 10.36
CA MET A 112 -11.09 -4.96 10.65
C MET A 112 -12.52 -5.51 10.75
N ALA A 113 -12.96 -6.34 9.82
CA ALA A 113 -14.28 -6.97 9.84
C ALA A 113 -14.49 -7.77 11.15
N ALA A 114 -13.49 -8.61 11.52
CA ALA A 114 -13.54 -9.38 12.76
C ALA A 114 -13.62 -8.47 14.01
N ARG A 115 -12.85 -7.38 14.03
CA ARG A 115 -12.88 -6.40 15.13
C ARG A 115 -14.23 -5.69 15.26
N CYS A 116 -14.89 -5.43 14.14
CA CYS A 116 -16.21 -4.81 14.09
C CYS A 116 -17.37 -5.81 14.24
N GLY A 117 -17.08 -7.11 14.30
CA GLY A 117 -18.10 -8.15 14.44
C GLY A 117 -18.83 -8.51 13.16
N PHE A 118 -18.27 -8.20 11.97
CA PHE A 118 -18.82 -8.52 10.67
C PHE A 118 -18.17 -9.77 10.06
N ALA A 119 -18.95 -10.58 9.37
CA ALA A 119 -18.44 -11.60 8.47
C ALA A 119 -17.93 -10.95 7.16
N LEU A 120 -16.92 -11.56 6.51
CA LEU A 120 -16.44 -11.05 5.21
C LEU A 120 -17.53 -11.01 4.14
N ALA A 121 -18.53 -11.89 4.23
CA ALA A 121 -19.69 -11.87 3.35
C ALA A 121 -20.56 -10.59 3.47
N GLU A 122 -20.41 -9.84 4.56
CA GLU A 122 -21.11 -8.57 4.81
C GLU A 122 -20.27 -7.35 4.44
N VAL A 123 -19.06 -7.56 3.89
CA VAL A 123 -18.13 -6.49 3.53
C VAL A 123 -18.22 -6.21 2.03
N MET A 124 -18.32 -4.94 1.68
CA MET A 124 -18.12 -4.44 0.32
C MET A 124 -16.77 -3.75 0.25
N ALA A 125 -15.95 -4.11 -0.75
CA ALA A 125 -14.64 -3.53 -0.98
C ALA A 125 -14.56 -2.90 -2.38
N PHE A 126 -13.86 -1.77 -2.49
CA PHE A 126 -13.59 -1.06 -3.74
C PHE A 126 -12.09 -1.05 -4.01
N GLY A 127 -11.70 -1.20 -5.28
CA GLY A 127 -10.30 -1.17 -5.66
C GLY A 127 -10.08 -0.89 -7.13
N ASP A 128 -8.89 -0.41 -7.47
CA ASP A 128 -8.49 -0.13 -8.86
C ASP A 128 -7.06 -0.60 -9.18
N GLY A 129 -6.25 -0.89 -8.16
CA GLY A 129 -4.87 -1.33 -8.27
C GLY A 129 -4.65 -2.84 -8.13
N GLY A 130 -3.51 -3.34 -8.61
CA GLY A 130 -3.16 -4.76 -8.49
C GLY A 130 -3.06 -5.25 -7.04
N ASN A 131 -2.72 -4.36 -6.10
CA ASN A 131 -2.68 -4.63 -4.66
C ASN A 131 -4.07 -4.76 -4.01
N ASP A 132 -5.16 -4.43 -4.73
CA ASP A 132 -6.54 -4.60 -4.28
C ASP A 132 -7.12 -5.97 -4.66
N ILE A 133 -6.50 -6.70 -5.58
CA ILE A 133 -7.02 -7.97 -6.12
C ILE A 133 -7.35 -8.96 -4.99
N SER A 134 -6.46 -9.13 -4.02
CA SER A 134 -6.69 -10.03 -2.90
C SER A 134 -7.90 -9.59 -2.06
N MET A 135 -8.02 -8.30 -1.78
CA MET A 135 -9.14 -7.72 -1.03
C MET A 135 -10.48 -7.90 -1.76
N LEU A 136 -10.51 -7.58 -3.06
CA LEU A 136 -11.73 -7.72 -3.88
C LEU A 136 -12.24 -9.17 -3.94
N ARG A 137 -11.33 -10.16 -3.99
CA ARG A 137 -11.68 -11.59 -3.99
C ARG A 137 -12.22 -12.10 -2.67
N HIS A 138 -11.79 -11.52 -1.55
CA HIS A 138 -12.16 -11.98 -0.20
C HIS A 138 -13.37 -11.24 0.39
N ALA A 139 -13.72 -10.06 -0.13
CA ALA A 139 -14.93 -9.35 0.26
C ALA A 139 -16.19 -10.10 -0.18
N GLY A 140 -17.28 -9.93 0.55
CA GLY A 140 -18.60 -10.40 0.12
C GLY A 140 -19.04 -9.80 -1.22
N ILE A 141 -18.71 -8.52 -1.43
CA ILE A 141 -18.89 -7.83 -2.72
C ILE A 141 -17.59 -7.06 -3.01
N GLY A 142 -16.80 -7.56 -3.96
CA GLY A 142 -15.66 -6.85 -4.51
C GLY A 142 -16.06 -6.02 -5.73
N VAL A 143 -15.79 -4.72 -5.71
CA VAL A 143 -16.13 -3.77 -6.78
C VAL A 143 -14.84 -3.18 -7.36
N ALA A 144 -14.60 -3.45 -8.65
CA ALA A 144 -13.53 -2.79 -9.39
C ALA A 144 -14.00 -1.43 -9.92
N MET A 145 -13.16 -0.41 -9.79
CA MET A 145 -13.39 0.90 -10.39
C MET A 145 -13.27 0.82 -11.92
N GLY A 146 -13.99 1.68 -12.64
CA GLY A 146 -13.98 1.71 -14.11
C GLY A 146 -12.61 1.99 -14.72
N ASN A 147 -11.77 2.75 -14.04
CA ASN A 147 -10.38 3.03 -14.39
C ASN A 147 -9.38 1.90 -14.07
N ALA A 148 -9.83 0.83 -13.40
CA ALA A 148 -8.98 -0.32 -13.05
C ALA A 148 -8.51 -1.10 -14.29
N ASN A 149 -7.35 -1.77 -14.16
CA ASN A 149 -6.87 -2.70 -15.16
C ASN A 149 -7.74 -3.97 -15.27
N ASN A 150 -7.63 -4.69 -16.39
CA ASN A 150 -8.44 -5.88 -16.65
C ASN A 150 -8.29 -6.98 -15.59
N ASP A 151 -7.10 -7.17 -15.02
CA ASP A 151 -6.86 -8.18 -13.97
C ASP A 151 -7.62 -7.86 -12.68
N VAL A 152 -7.71 -6.58 -12.31
CA VAL A 152 -8.48 -6.10 -11.15
C VAL A 152 -9.98 -6.29 -11.42
N LYS A 153 -10.45 -5.91 -12.62
CA LYS A 153 -11.85 -6.12 -13.04
C LYS A 153 -12.23 -7.60 -13.03
N ALA A 154 -11.36 -8.48 -13.52
CA ALA A 154 -11.58 -9.92 -13.52
C ALA A 154 -11.59 -10.55 -12.11
N ALA A 155 -11.01 -9.89 -11.13
CA ALA A 155 -10.99 -10.33 -9.74
C ALA A 155 -12.20 -9.88 -8.91
N SER A 156 -13.01 -8.98 -9.44
CA SER A 156 -14.17 -8.38 -8.76
C SER A 156 -15.49 -9.08 -9.11
N ASN A 157 -16.51 -8.86 -8.28
CA ASN A 157 -17.89 -9.29 -8.55
C ASN A 157 -18.62 -8.31 -9.47
N TYR A 158 -18.23 -7.04 -9.46
CA TYR A 158 -18.86 -5.97 -10.20
C TYR A 158 -17.82 -4.92 -10.63
N THR A 159 -17.99 -4.36 -11.81
CA THR A 159 -17.20 -3.21 -12.26
C THR A 159 -18.11 -2.00 -12.34
N THR A 160 -17.78 -0.95 -11.61
CA THR A 160 -18.50 0.32 -11.63
C THR A 160 -17.91 1.29 -12.65
N THR A 161 -18.38 2.55 -12.67
CA THR A 161 -17.77 3.62 -13.48
C THR A 161 -16.44 4.09 -12.88
N SER A 162 -15.74 4.96 -13.57
CA SER A 162 -14.43 5.46 -13.13
C SER A 162 -14.54 6.34 -11.87
N VAL A 163 -13.40 6.65 -11.26
CA VAL A 163 -13.33 7.57 -10.12
C VAL A 163 -13.86 8.97 -10.49
N ASP A 164 -13.65 9.41 -11.74
CA ASP A 164 -14.10 10.69 -12.24
C ASP A 164 -15.60 10.73 -12.61
N GLU A 165 -16.27 9.57 -12.55
CA GLU A 165 -17.68 9.38 -12.89
C GLU A 165 -18.52 8.87 -11.71
N ASP A 166 -18.14 9.25 -10.49
CA ASP A 166 -18.83 8.86 -9.26
C ASP A 166 -18.94 7.34 -9.04
N GLY A 167 -17.94 6.55 -9.46
CA GLY A 167 -17.99 5.10 -9.48
C GLY A 167 -18.39 4.45 -8.15
N ILE A 168 -17.89 4.93 -7.02
CA ILE A 168 -18.27 4.42 -5.69
C ILE A 168 -19.75 4.68 -5.42
N ALA A 169 -20.23 5.90 -5.64
CA ALA A 169 -21.63 6.28 -5.42
C ALA A 169 -22.57 5.47 -6.33
N ASN A 170 -22.19 5.25 -7.58
CA ASN A 170 -22.96 4.47 -8.54
C ASN A 170 -23.09 3.00 -8.13
N ALA A 171 -21.99 2.38 -7.65
CA ALA A 171 -22.04 1.02 -7.13
C ALA A 171 -22.92 0.91 -5.86
N LEU A 172 -22.78 1.84 -4.91
CA LEU A 172 -23.61 1.85 -3.70
C LEU A 172 -25.10 1.98 -4.02
N LYS A 173 -25.47 2.78 -5.04
CA LYS A 173 -26.85 2.87 -5.54
C LYS A 173 -27.29 1.58 -6.22
N TYR A 174 -26.43 0.99 -7.07
CA TYR A 174 -26.73 -0.26 -7.76
C TYR A 174 -27.05 -1.41 -6.79
N PHE A 175 -26.30 -1.51 -5.68
CA PHE A 175 -26.54 -2.50 -4.64
C PHE A 175 -27.60 -2.08 -3.61
N GLY A 176 -28.25 -0.93 -3.76
CA GLY A 176 -29.32 -0.45 -2.88
C GLY A 176 -28.86 -0.05 -1.47
N ILE A 177 -27.55 0.22 -1.29
CA ILE A 177 -26.98 0.61 0.01
C ILE A 177 -27.30 2.08 0.31
N VAL A 178 -27.30 2.92 -0.73
CA VAL A 178 -27.73 4.32 -0.64
C VAL A 178 -28.91 4.56 -1.58
N GLY A 179 -29.87 5.39 -1.13
CA GLY A 179 -31.00 5.80 -1.96
C GLY A 179 -30.57 6.75 -3.08
N ASN A 180 -31.36 6.82 -4.16
CA ASN A 180 -31.21 7.91 -5.12
C ASN A 180 -31.54 9.23 -4.40
N PRO A 181 -30.80 10.32 -4.67
CA PRO A 181 -31.18 11.64 -4.18
C PRO A 181 -32.60 11.94 -4.73
N SER A 182 -33.49 12.29 -3.83
CA SER A 182 -34.87 12.72 -4.14
C SER A 182 -34.87 14.06 -4.86
#